data_f65f597c75d3e02e66a16189e8bf3cd4
#
_entry.id   f65f597c75d3e02e66a16189e8bf3cd4
#
_cell.length_a   1.000
_cell.length_b   1.000
_cell.length_c   1.000
_cell.angle_alpha   90.00
_cell.angle_beta   90.00
_cell.angle_gamma   90.00
#
_symmetry.space_group_name_H-M   'P 1'
#
loop_
_entity.id
_entity.type
_entity.pdbx_description
1 polymer ?
#
loop_
_entity_poly.entity_id
_entity_poly.type
_entity_poly.pdbx_seq_one_letter_code
_entity_poly.pdbx_strand_id
1 'polypeptide(L)'
;MTKPIVRSLRRCLQGSFAILLLAVVCPAETPRKRVSVMDFEFGTVQRWWDGNWDIGKGISDLLVDRLLSEGTFSVIERRKLEMVLAEQNFSTSERADGSTAARIGKVLGVNAIILGSVTQFGTEKKDFNASGIGGGRGGLGAGKVGTREGKAAVGITARIIDINTGEVLASSTGRGQSSRSGLLLGGLVIGHGGFGSGSVNMNSSQFRETILGEATYAAVNDLARQLNLFAYKVSSSSQDIRGLVADVSGNNVILNVGRSHGLEAGTTLNVLRVDRTVKDPATGKPLREIVSEVGRVRVDEADNDSSTGTIISGAGIKLGDIVRNRR
;
A
#
# COMPACT_ATOMS: atom_id res chain seq x y z
N MET A 1 -77.98 53.06 -15.21
CA MET A 1 -77.10 54.14 -14.72
C MET A 1 -75.87 53.53 -14.09
N THR A 2 -74.68 53.93 -14.60
CA THR A 2 -73.32 53.99 -14.11
C THR A 2 -72.54 52.70 -13.95
N LYS A 3 -71.62 52.52 -14.92
CA LYS A 3 -70.34 51.79 -14.79
C LYS A 3 -69.52 52.36 -13.67
N PRO A 4 -68.52 51.59 -13.10
CA PRO A 4 -67.11 51.86 -13.43
C PRO A 4 -66.27 50.58 -13.57
N ILE A 5 -65.48 50.59 -14.60
CA ILE A 5 -64.01 50.66 -14.74
C ILE A 5 -63.27 49.67 -13.83
N VAL A 6 -62.90 48.53 -14.45
CA VAL A 6 -61.89 47.62 -13.92
C VAL A 6 -60.51 48.07 -14.50
N ARG A 7 -59.66 48.63 -13.67
CA ARG A 7 -58.25 48.83 -13.98
C ARG A 7 -57.46 47.55 -13.68
N SER A 8 -56.96 46.92 -14.73
CA SER A 8 -56.04 45.84 -14.71
C SER A 8 -54.68 46.27 -14.10
N LEU A 9 -54.34 45.70 -12.99
CA LEU A 9 -52.95 45.81 -12.47
C LEU A 9 -52.19 44.61 -13.03
N ARG A 10 -51.46 44.83 -14.12
CA ARG A 10 -50.37 43.95 -14.55
C ARG A 10 -49.21 44.20 -13.62
N ARG A 11 -48.98 43.34 -12.66
CA ARG A 11 -47.72 43.25 -11.94
C ARG A 11 -46.90 42.15 -12.62
N CYS A 12 -45.88 42.61 -13.30
CA CYS A 12 -44.76 41.77 -13.76
C CYS A 12 -44.15 41.04 -12.57
N LEU A 13 -44.36 39.77 -12.52
CA LEU A 13 -43.59 38.89 -11.67
C LEU A 13 -42.29 38.61 -12.43
N GLN A 14 -41.26 39.40 -12.18
CA GLN A 14 -39.86 39.05 -12.53
C GLN A 14 -39.41 37.96 -11.55
N GLY A 15 -39.67 36.72 -11.95
CA GLY A 15 -39.06 35.58 -11.29
C GLY A 15 -37.58 35.54 -11.63
N SER A 16 -36.73 36.09 -10.76
CA SER A 16 -35.28 35.80 -10.77
C SER A 16 -35.08 34.33 -10.50
N PHE A 17 -34.90 33.55 -11.55
CA PHE A 17 -34.44 32.18 -11.49
C PHE A 17 -32.94 32.22 -11.17
N ALA A 18 -32.60 32.29 -9.88
CA ALA A 18 -31.27 32.10 -9.40
C ALA A 18 -30.88 30.64 -9.64
N ILE A 19 -30.25 30.37 -10.78
CA ILE A 19 -29.56 29.11 -11.05
C ILE A 19 -28.42 29.03 -10.06
N LEU A 20 -28.64 28.35 -8.94
CA LEU A 20 -27.62 27.93 -8.00
C LEU A 20 -26.75 26.88 -8.70
N LEU A 21 -25.65 27.35 -9.33
CA LEU A 21 -24.64 26.51 -9.91
C LEU A 21 -23.97 25.75 -8.76
N LEU A 22 -24.49 24.58 -8.43
CA LEU A 22 -23.84 23.63 -7.52
C LEU A 22 -22.58 23.18 -8.26
N ALA A 23 -21.46 23.87 -8.02
CA ALA A 23 -20.17 23.37 -8.40
C ALA A 23 -19.96 22.03 -7.67
N VAL A 24 -20.17 20.95 -8.39
CA VAL A 24 -19.76 19.62 -7.97
C VAL A 24 -18.25 19.68 -7.89
N VAL A 25 -17.73 20.00 -6.69
CA VAL A 25 -16.33 19.81 -6.37
C VAL A 25 -16.09 18.31 -6.41
N CYS A 26 -15.75 17.81 -7.60
CA CYS A 26 -15.22 16.47 -7.73
C CYS A 26 -13.95 16.45 -6.87
N PRO A 27 -13.89 15.69 -5.77
CA PRO A 27 -12.65 15.59 -5.00
C PRO A 27 -11.60 15.05 -5.96
N ALA A 28 -10.55 15.84 -6.21
CA ALA A 28 -9.40 15.39 -6.96
C ALA A 28 -8.87 14.15 -6.24
N GLU A 29 -9.01 12.99 -6.86
CA GLU A 29 -8.53 11.72 -6.30
C GLU A 29 -7.02 11.87 -6.13
N THR A 30 -6.57 11.99 -4.88
CA THR A 30 -5.13 12.04 -4.60
C THR A 30 -4.51 10.74 -5.10
N PRO A 31 -3.48 10.78 -5.95
CA PRO A 31 -2.88 9.57 -6.51
C PRO A 31 -2.42 8.66 -5.36
N ARG A 32 -2.95 7.44 -5.35
CA ARG A 32 -2.61 6.44 -4.33
C ARG A 32 -1.13 6.10 -4.43
N LYS A 33 -0.47 5.97 -3.30
CA LYS A 33 0.93 5.61 -3.22
C LYS A 33 1.13 4.17 -3.68
N ARG A 34 1.98 3.97 -4.68
CA ARG A 34 2.26 2.65 -5.26
C ARG A 34 3.27 1.92 -4.39
N VAL A 35 2.91 0.77 -3.85
CA VAL A 35 3.79 -0.05 -3.02
C VAL A 35 3.82 -1.49 -3.52
N SER A 36 4.89 -2.22 -3.21
CA SER A 36 4.96 -3.67 -3.38
C SER A 36 5.27 -4.32 -2.04
N VAL A 37 4.59 -5.40 -1.72
CA VAL A 37 4.84 -6.21 -0.52
C VAL A 37 5.70 -7.40 -0.93
N MET A 38 6.84 -7.56 -0.28
CA MET A 38 7.74 -8.69 -0.48
C MET A 38 7.37 -9.84 0.46
N ASP A 39 7.87 -11.04 0.15
CA ASP A 39 7.72 -12.18 1.05
C ASP A 39 8.31 -11.88 2.41
N PHE A 40 7.59 -12.27 3.45
CA PHE A 40 8.05 -12.10 4.82
C PHE A 40 9.06 -13.20 5.15
N GLU A 41 10.18 -12.78 5.72
CA GLU A 41 11.21 -13.70 6.19
C GLU A 41 10.84 -14.26 7.58
N PHE A 42 11.40 -15.42 7.89
CA PHE A 42 11.37 -15.95 9.25
C PHE A 42 12.58 -15.39 9.99
N GLY A 43 12.40 -14.35 10.79
CA GLY A 43 13.47 -13.73 11.55
C GLY A 43 14.10 -14.72 12.56
N THR A 44 13.63 -14.68 13.81
CA THR A 44 14.13 -15.54 14.89
C THR A 44 13.23 -16.75 15.18
N VAL A 45 12.15 -16.96 14.39
CA VAL A 45 11.21 -18.05 14.63
C VAL A 45 11.79 -19.38 14.15
N GLN A 46 12.03 -20.29 15.07
CA GLN A 46 12.41 -21.66 14.71
C GLN A 46 11.22 -22.37 14.08
N ARG A 47 11.48 -23.07 12.98
CA ARG A 47 10.48 -23.86 12.26
C ARG A 47 10.09 -25.07 13.11
N TRP A 48 8.87 -25.09 13.62
CA TRP A 48 8.32 -26.17 14.46
C TRP A 48 7.21 -26.98 13.77
N TRP A 49 6.82 -26.58 12.54
CA TRP A 49 5.78 -27.27 11.75
C TRP A 49 6.42 -28.16 10.71
N ASP A 50 5.80 -29.30 10.52
CA ASP A 50 6.11 -30.23 9.45
C ASP A 50 5.29 -29.86 8.22
N GLY A 51 5.93 -29.92 7.03
CA GLY A 51 5.27 -29.64 5.77
C GLY A 51 5.81 -28.41 5.03
N ASN A 52 5.36 -28.25 3.80
CA ASN A 52 5.83 -27.22 2.86
C ASN A 52 5.00 -25.92 3.01
N TRP A 53 4.90 -25.40 4.22
CA TRP A 53 4.18 -24.17 4.48
C TRP A 53 5.08 -22.96 4.23
N ASP A 54 4.74 -22.18 3.24
CA ASP A 54 5.34 -20.86 3.03
C ASP A 54 4.52 -19.81 3.81
N ILE A 55 4.75 -19.76 5.12
CA ILE A 55 4.04 -18.83 6.02
C ILE A 55 4.38 -17.38 5.66
N GLY A 56 5.62 -17.11 5.28
CA GLY A 56 6.06 -15.79 4.88
C GLY A 56 5.27 -15.25 3.70
N LYS A 57 5.12 -16.10 2.68
CA LYS A 57 4.29 -15.79 1.51
C LYS A 57 2.82 -15.64 1.87
N GLY A 58 2.27 -16.56 2.68
CA GLY A 58 0.87 -16.49 3.08
C GLY A 58 0.55 -15.20 3.85
N ILE A 59 1.44 -14.77 4.75
CA ILE A 59 1.28 -13.51 5.50
C ILE A 59 1.39 -12.30 4.57
N SER A 60 2.32 -12.31 3.59
CA SER A 60 2.42 -11.20 2.63
C SER A 60 1.17 -11.10 1.75
N ASP A 61 0.62 -12.22 1.30
CA ASP A 61 -0.62 -12.24 0.51
C ASP A 61 -1.81 -11.68 1.32
N LEU A 62 -1.96 -12.09 2.60
CA LEU A 62 -2.98 -11.53 3.50
C LEU A 62 -2.81 -10.02 3.72
N LEU A 63 -1.56 -9.55 3.83
CA LEU A 63 -1.29 -8.13 4.00
C LEU A 63 -1.65 -7.35 2.73
N VAL A 64 -1.34 -7.88 1.53
CA VAL A 64 -1.74 -7.30 0.24
C VAL A 64 -3.26 -7.12 0.18
N ASP A 65 -4.02 -8.19 0.47
CA ASP A 65 -5.49 -8.14 0.46
C ASP A 65 -6.02 -7.07 1.43
N ARG A 66 -5.40 -6.97 2.61
CA ARG A 66 -5.81 -6.01 3.61
C ARG A 66 -5.51 -4.56 3.20
N LEU A 67 -4.32 -4.28 2.69
CA LEU A 67 -3.93 -2.94 2.21
C LEU A 67 -4.80 -2.49 1.03
N LEU A 68 -5.14 -3.41 0.10
CA LEU A 68 -6.05 -3.14 -1.01
C LEU A 68 -7.46 -2.80 -0.50
N SER A 69 -7.97 -3.55 0.47
CA SER A 69 -9.31 -3.31 1.04
C SER A 69 -9.43 -1.96 1.76
N GLU A 70 -8.35 -1.46 2.35
CA GLU A 70 -8.31 -0.14 3.01
C GLU A 70 -8.13 1.02 2.03
N GLY A 71 -7.66 0.74 0.80
CA GLY A 71 -7.62 1.70 -0.31
C GLY A 71 -6.60 2.83 -0.19
N THR A 72 -5.76 2.84 0.85
CA THR A 72 -4.73 3.88 1.06
C THR A 72 -3.57 3.74 0.09
N PHE A 73 -3.21 2.49 -0.24
CA PHE A 73 -2.14 2.16 -1.16
C PHE A 73 -2.67 1.55 -2.45
N SER A 74 -1.94 1.75 -3.54
CA SER A 74 -2.05 0.97 -4.76
C SER A 74 -0.97 -0.11 -4.71
N VAL A 75 -1.36 -1.36 -4.56
CA VAL A 75 -0.39 -2.48 -4.43
C VAL A 75 -0.06 -3.03 -5.81
N ILE A 76 1.23 -3.12 -6.11
CA ILE A 76 1.76 -3.69 -7.34
C ILE A 76 2.11 -5.15 -7.10
N GLU A 77 1.62 -6.01 -7.98
CA GLU A 77 1.75 -7.47 -7.89
C GLU A 77 3.22 -7.93 -7.93
N ARG A 78 3.61 -8.73 -6.95
CA ARG A 78 4.97 -9.27 -6.82
C ARG A 78 5.40 -10.18 -7.98
N ARG A 79 4.47 -10.91 -8.60
CA ARG A 79 4.78 -11.82 -9.71
C ARG A 79 5.45 -11.12 -10.88
N LYS A 80 5.10 -9.86 -11.14
CA LYS A 80 5.80 -9.04 -12.14
C LYS A 80 7.27 -8.82 -11.74
N LEU A 81 7.52 -8.67 -10.45
CA LEU A 81 8.87 -8.53 -9.92
C LEU A 81 9.70 -9.79 -10.14
N GLU A 82 9.15 -10.96 -9.80
CA GLU A 82 9.87 -12.24 -9.95
C GLU A 82 10.28 -12.50 -11.39
N MET A 83 9.42 -12.18 -12.35
CA MET A 83 9.75 -12.29 -13.78
C MET A 83 10.92 -11.37 -14.16
N VAL A 84 10.89 -10.11 -13.72
CA VAL A 84 11.94 -9.14 -14.05
C VAL A 84 13.26 -9.46 -13.33
N LEU A 85 13.19 -9.91 -12.07
CA LEU A 85 14.37 -10.30 -11.31
C LEU A 85 15.01 -11.58 -11.84
N ALA A 86 14.20 -12.54 -12.31
CA ALA A 86 14.70 -13.74 -12.96
C ALA A 86 15.44 -13.39 -14.26
N GLU A 87 14.91 -12.44 -15.03
CA GLU A 87 15.55 -11.95 -16.26
C GLU A 87 16.88 -11.21 -15.96
N GLN A 88 16.98 -10.53 -14.83
CA GLN A 88 18.18 -9.78 -14.42
C GLN A 88 19.14 -10.58 -13.52
N ASN A 89 18.91 -11.89 -13.33
CA ASN A 89 19.72 -12.78 -12.47
C ASN A 89 19.93 -12.30 -11.02
N PHE A 90 18.93 -11.64 -10.43
CA PHE A 90 18.97 -11.25 -9.02
C PHE A 90 18.80 -12.45 -8.10
N SER A 91 19.73 -12.65 -7.16
CA SER A 91 19.60 -13.68 -6.14
C SER A 91 18.59 -13.31 -5.05
N THR A 92 18.01 -14.34 -4.41
CA THR A 92 17.01 -14.13 -3.35
C THR A 92 17.61 -13.44 -2.10
N SER A 93 18.92 -13.68 -1.84
CA SER A 93 19.66 -13.10 -0.70
C SER A 93 19.90 -11.58 -0.85
N GLU A 94 19.88 -11.06 -2.07
CA GLU A 94 20.09 -9.63 -2.32
C GLU A 94 18.83 -8.78 -2.07
N ARG A 95 17.68 -9.40 -1.77
CA ARG A 95 16.40 -8.69 -1.58
C ARG A 95 16.25 -8.03 -0.21
N ALA A 96 17.06 -8.42 0.75
CA ALA A 96 16.96 -7.95 2.14
C ALA A 96 17.64 -6.60 2.41
N ASP A 97 18.41 -6.08 1.45
CA ASP A 97 19.13 -4.81 1.59
C ASP A 97 18.36 -3.62 1.01
N GLY A 98 18.46 -2.46 1.68
CA GLY A 98 17.80 -1.23 1.27
C GLY A 98 18.24 -0.72 -0.11
N SER A 99 19.50 -0.91 -0.50
CA SER A 99 20.01 -0.53 -1.82
C SER A 99 19.37 -1.37 -2.94
N THR A 100 19.19 -2.64 -2.68
CA THR A 100 18.54 -3.58 -3.59
C THR A 100 17.03 -3.31 -3.67
N ALA A 101 16.39 -2.99 -2.55
CA ALA A 101 15.00 -2.56 -2.54
C ALA A 101 14.76 -1.34 -3.44
N ALA A 102 15.68 -0.37 -3.43
CA ALA A 102 15.62 0.80 -4.31
C ALA A 102 15.71 0.43 -5.79
N ARG A 103 16.60 -0.50 -6.17
CA ARG A 103 16.72 -0.98 -7.56
C ARG A 103 15.46 -1.72 -8.03
N ILE A 104 14.97 -2.63 -7.21
CA ILE A 104 13.74 -3.39 -7.43
C ILE A 104 12.54 -2.45 -7.60
N GLY A 105 12.41 -1.47 -6.73
CA GLY A 105 11.32 -0.51 -6.76
C GLY A 105 11.28 0.34 -8.03
N LYS A 106 12.44 0.73 -8.57
CA LYS A 106 12.53 1.45 -9.86
C LYS A 106 12.01 0.61 -11.01
N VAL A 107 12.35 -0.68 -11.05
CA VAL A 107 11.88 -1.61 -12.09
C VAL A 107 10.37 -1.79 -12.02
N LEU A 108 9.78 -1.86 -10.83
CA LEU A 108 8.35 -2.00 -10.63
C LEU A 108 7.57 -0.70 -10.81
N GLY A 109 8.24 0.46 -10.82
CA GLY A 109 7.58 1.75 -10.81
C GLY A 109 6.75 1.97 -9.55
N VAL A 110 7.18 1.45 -8.39
CA VAL A 110 6.55 1.68 -7.08
C VAL A 110 7.21 2.84 -6.35
N ASN A 111 6.52 3.40 -5.36
CA ASN A 111 7.04 4.49 -4.52
C ASN A 111 7.83 3.96 -3.33
N ALA A 112 7.39 2.82 -2.78
CA ALA A 112 8.05 2.17 -1.66
C ALA A 112 7.89 0.65 -1.74
N ILE A 113 8.77 -0.06 -1.03
CA ILE A 113 8.69 -1.51 -0.83
C ILE A 113 8.43 -1.77 0.66
N ILE A 114 7.56 -2.73 0.93
CA ILE A 114 7.29 -3.23 2.27
C ILE A 114 8.03 -4.56 2.43
N LEU A 115 9.06 -4.57 3.29
CA LEU A 115 9.79 -5.76 3.72
C LEU A 115 9.35 -6.14 5.12
N GLY A 116 9.20 -7.43 5.39
CA GLY A 116 8.76 -7.87 6.69
C GLY A 116 9.39 -9.18 7.16
N SER A 117 9.25 -9.41 8.45
CA SER A 117 9.66 -10.67 9.10
C SER A 117 8.62 -11.12 10.10
N VAL A 118 8.45 -12.44 10.19
CA VAL A 118 7.65 -13.09 11.22
C VAL A 118 8.54 -13.23 12.46
N THR A 119 8.16 -12.57 13.53
CA THR A 119 8.93 -12.53 14.78
C THR A 119 8.39 -13.47 15.85
N GLN A 120 7.13 -13.83 15.74
CA GLN A 120 6.47 -14.82 16.60
C GLN A 120 5.41 -15.59 15.81
N PHE A 121 5.43 -16.90 15.91
CA PHE A 121 4.42 -17.76 15.28
C PHE A 121 4.32 -19.05 16.06
N GLY A 122 3.29 -19.25 16.85
CA GLY A 122 3.19 -20.42 17.68
C GLY A 122 1.87 -20.60 18.42
N THR A 123 1.69 -21.80 18.92
CA THR A 123 0.56 -22.19 19.78
C THR A 123 1.09 -22.80 21.08
N GLU A 124 0.53 -22.36 22.20
CA GLU A 124 0.68 -23.01 23.50
C GLU A 124 -0.57 -23.83 23.84
N LYS A 125 -0.36 -25.05 24.30
CA LYS A 125 -1.43 -25.89 24.83
C LYS A 125 -1.18 -26.09 26.32
N LYS A 126 -2.14 -25.72 27.15
CA LYS A 126 -2.11 -26.01 28.58
C LYS A 126 -3.22 -27.02 28.91
N ASP A 127 -2.83 -28.21 29.34
CA ASP A 127 -3.74 -29.24 29.79
C ASP A 127 -3.85 -29.16 31.31
N PHE A 128 -5.00 -28.74 31.81
CA PHE A 128 -5.30 -28.79 33.23
C PHE A 128 -6.06 -30.10 33.52
N ASN A 129 -5.36 -31.09 34.03
CA ASN A 129 -5.97 -32.31 34.57
C ASN A 129 -6.25 -32.13 36.07
N ALA A 130 -7.47 -31.80 36.41
CA ALA A 130 -7.92 -31.88 37.79
C ALA A 130 -8.24 -33.35 38.13
N SER A 131 -7.27 -34.11 38.63
CA SER A 131 -7.54 -35.40 39.26
C SER A 131 -8.02 -35.17 40.69
N GLY A 132 -9.31 -35.04 40.84
CA GLY A 132 -9.94 -35.04 42.17
C GLY A 132 -9.84 -36.43 42.74
N ILE A 133 -9.00 -36.62 43.77
CA ILE A 133 -9.02 -37.81 44.63
C ILE A 133 -10.23 -37.64 45.56
N GLY A 134 -11.39 -38.08 45.13
CA GLY A 134 -12.56 -38.27 45.99
C GLY A 134 -12.63 -39.69 46.45
N GLY A 135 -12.09 -39.99 47.63
CA GLY A 135 -12.34 -41.23 48.30
C GLY A 135 -13.80 -41.32 48.76
N GLY A 136 -14.61 -42.10 48.08
CA GLY A 136 -16.00 -42.39 48.42
C GLY A 136 -16.37 -43.77 47.88
N ARG A 137 -16.75 -44.65 48.80
CA ARG A 137 -17.17 -46.01 48.58
C ARG A 137 -18.50 -46.07 47.84
N GLY A 138 -18.48 -46.39 46.54
CA GLY A 138 -19.68 -46.52 45.71
C GLY A 138 -19.39 -46.21 44.28
N GLY A 139 -19.14 -47.23 43.46
CA GLY A 139 -18.74 -47.11 42.07
C GLY A 139 -19.81 -46.50 41.19
N LEU A 140 -19.40 -45.48 40.45
CA LEU A 140 -19.87 -45.11 39.12
C LEU A 140 -18.80 -44.15 38.56
N GLY A 141 -18.25 -44.51 37.42
CA GLY A 141 -17.05 -43.97 36.83
C GLY A 141 -16.83 -42.45 36.99
N ALA A 142 -15.80 -42.09 37.73
CA ALA A 142 -15.32 -40.73 37.80
C ALA A 142 -14.74 -40.34 36.42
N GLY A 143 -15.56 -39.71 35.59
CA GLY A 143 -15.11 -39.10 34.37
C GLY A 143 -14.10 -38.02 34.71
N LYS A 144 -12.87 -38.14 34.22
CA LYS A 144 -11.87 -37.08 34.30
C LYS A 144 -12.40 -35.88 33.51
N VAL A 145 -12.78 -34.83 34.19
CA VAL A 145 -13.10 -33.54 33.59
C VAL A 145 -11.79 -32.75 33.50
N GLY A 146 -11.30 -32.56 32.31
CA GLY A 146 -10.13 -31.73 32.05
C GLY A 146 -10.54 -30.53 31.21
N THR A 147 -9.96 -29.39 31.48
CA THR A 147 -10.06 -28.23 30.60
C THR A 147 -8.76 -28.13 29.81
N ARG A 148 -8.90 -28.00 28.50
CA ARG A 148 -7.78 -27.75 27.61
C ARG A 148 -7.86 -26.31 27.10
N GLU A 149 -6.86 -25.51 27.37
CA GLU A 149 -6.73 -24.17 26.88
C GLU A 149 -5.65 -24.13 25.79
N GLY A 150 -6.04 -23.77 24.57
CA GLY A 150 -5.12 -23.50 23.47
C GLY A 150 -4.97 -21.99 23.28
N LYS A 151 -3.74 -21.51 23.26
CA LYS A 151 -3.41 -20.11 22.95
C LYS A 151 -2.55 -20.07 21.70
N ALA A 152 -2.80 -19.11 20.81
CA ALA A 152 -1.95 -18.80 19.67
C ALA A 152 -1.49 -17.37 19.76
N ALA A 153 -0.24 -17.13 19.37
CA ALA A 153 0.34 -15.79 19.27
C ALA A 153 1.13 -15.65 17.98
N VAL A 154 0.90 -14.54 17.28
CA VAL A 154 1.58 -14.18 16.03
C VAL A 154 2.08 -12.75 16.15
N GLY A 155 3.36 -12.54 15.82
CA GLY A 155 4.02 -11.26 15.73
C GLY A 155 4.66 -11.09 14.35
N ILE A 156 4.42 -9.95 13.72
CA ILE A 156 4.89 -9.64 12.39
C ILE A 156 5.46 -8.22 12.42
N THR A 157 6.70 -8.06 11.97
CA THR A 157 7.30 -6.73 11.83
C THR A 157 7.49 -6.41 10.37
N ALA A 158 7.12 -5.20 9.95
CA ALA A 158 7.34 -4.72 8.59
C ALA A 158 7.95 -3.33 8.58
N ARG A 159 8.72 -3.03 7.53
CA ARG A 159 9.35 -1.75 7.25
C ARG A 159 8.92 -1.25 5.89
N ILE A 160 8.63 0.04 5.81
CA ILE A 160 8.39 0.75 4.55
C ILE A 160 9.71 1.38 4.14
N ILE A 161 10.21 1.06 2.96
CA ILE A 161 11.49 1.53 2.43
C ILE A 161 11.21 2.37 1.18
N ASP A 162 11.71 3.60 1.15
CA ASP A 162 11.67 4.47 -0.03
C ASP A 162 12.60 3.91 -1.11
N ILE A 163 12.08 3.78 -2.34
CA ILE A 163 12.85 3.20 -3.45
C ILE A 163 13.92 4.12 -4.01
N ASN A 164 13.82 5.41 -3.79
CA ASN A 164 14.76 6.38 -4.36
C ASN A 164 15.98 6.56 -3.46
N THR A 165 15.76 6.51 -2.14
CA THR A 165 16.80 6.76 -1.15
C THR A 165 17.30 5.49 -0.45
N GLY A 166 16.52 4.40 -0.46
CA GLY A 166 16.76 3.21 0.36
C GLY A 166 16.48 3.43 1.84
N GLU A 167 15.93 4.58 2.22
CA GLU A 167 15.66 4.95 3.60
C GLU A 167 14.47 4.20 4.16
N VAL A 168 14.56 3.76 5.42
CA VAL A 168 13.44 3.18 6.15
C VAL A 168 12.53 4.31 6.64
N LEU A 169 11.41 4.51 5.97
CA LEU A 169 10.43 5.55 6.30
C LEU A 169 9.65 5.25 7.58
N ALA A 170 9.36 3.97 7.83
CA ALA A 170 8.63 3.51 9.00
C ALA A 170 8.92 2.04 9.28
N SER A 171 8.78 1.66 10.55
CA SER A 171 8.77 0.28 11.00
C SER A 171 7.58 0.08 11.93
N SER A 172 6.83 -1.01 11.72
CA SER A 172 5.63 -1.32 12.48
C SER A 172 5.59 -2.80 12.84
N THR A 173 4.97 -3.11 13.99
CA THR A 173 4.83 -4.49 14.45
C THR A 173 3.36 -4.78 14.74
N GLY A 174 2.76 -5.64 13.94
CA GLY A 174 1.44 -6.19 14.18
C GLY A 174 1.48 -7.38 15.12
N ARG A 175 0.57 -7.43 16.06
CA ARG A 175 0.43 -8.53 17.03
C ARG A 175 -0.99 -9.07 17.02
N GLY A 176 -1.10 -10.41 17.06
CA GLY A 176 -2.37 -11.09 17.16
C GLY A 176 -2.30 -12.23 18.16
N GLN A 177 -3.36 -12.39 18.91
CA GLN A 177 -3.52 -13.49 19.86
C GLN A 177 -4.93 -14.04 19.72
N SER A 178 -5.06 -15.36 19.87
CA SER A 178 -6.34 -16.03 19.99
C SER A 178 -6.24 -17.13 21.04
N SER A 179 -7.32 -17.36 21.77
CA SER A 179 -7.40 -18.43 22.75
C SER A 179 -8.76 -19.11 22.68
N ARG A 180 -8.76 -20.43 22.82
CA ARG A 180 -9.99 -21.24 22.96
C ARG A 180 -9.83 -22.20 24.11
N SER A 181 -10.86 -22.27 24.96
CA SER A 181 -10.98 -23.28 26.00
C SER A 181 -12.00 -24.33 25.55
N GLY A 182 -11.64 -25.60 25.73
CA GLY A 182 -12.52 -26.74 25.44
C GLY A 182 -12.68 -27.61 26.69
N LEU A 183 -13.88 -28.15 26.95
CA LEU A 183 -14.17 -29.10 27.99
C LEU A 183 -13.87 -30.50 27.50
N LEU A 184 -13.04 -31.25 28.21
CA LEU A 184 -12.77 -32.67 27.96
C LEU A 184 -13.75 -33.51 28.76
N LEU A 185 -14.74 -34.08 28.10
CA LEU A 185 -15.64 -35.07 28.68
C LEU A 185 -15.27 -36.46 28.17
N GLY A 186 -14.74 -37.32 29.06
CA GLY A 186 -14.57 -38.72 28.77
C GLY A 186 -13.67 -39.11 27.59
N GLY A 187 -12.62 -38.35 27.31
CA GLY A 187 -11.68 -38.67 26.23
C GLY A 187 -12.12 -38.23 24.83
N LEU A 188 -13.32 -37.63 24.69
CA LEU A 188 -13.77 -37.03 23.43
C LEU A 188 -13.46 -35.55 23.44
N VAL A 189 -12.59 -35.14 22.54
CA VAL A 189 -12.29 -33.70 22.33
C VAL A 189 -13.40 -33.06 21.49
N ILE A 190 -14.32 -32.39 22.16
CA ILE A 190 -15.32 -31.54 21.46
C ILE A 190 -14.71 -30.16 21.32
N GLY A 191 -13.96 -29.96 20.26
CA GLY A 191 -13.39 -28.65 19.89
C GLY A 191 -12.71 -28.80 18.53
N HIS A 192 -13.19 -28.07 17.56
CA HIS A 192 -12.62 -28.00 16.21
C HIS A 192 -11.24 -27.33 16.26
N GLY A 193 -10.19 -28.07 15.88
CA GLY A 193 -8.84 -27.49 15.77
C GLY A 193 -7.71 -28.52 15.77
N GLY A 194 -7.92 -29.71 15.14
CA GLY A 194 -6.84 -30.62 14.82
C GLY A 194 -6.12 -30.17 13.55
N PHE A 195 -4.82 -29.85 13.63
CA PHE A 195 -3.99 -29.71 12.44
C PHE A 195 -3.78 -31.10 11.82
N GLY A 196 -4.42 -31.36 10.68
CA GLY A 196 -4.05 -32.48 9.81
C GLY A 196 -2.74 -32.14 9.09
N SER A 197 -1.89 -33.14 8.90
CA SER A 197 -0.63 -33.05 8.14
C SER A 197 -0.92 -32.85 6.62
N GLY A 198 -1.31 -31.65 6.23
CA GLY A 198 -1.56 -31.31 4.84
C GLY A 198 -1.07 -29.86 4.55
N SER A 199 -0.86 -29.54 3.30
CA SER A 199 -0.55 -28.17 2.89
C SER A 199 -1.70 -27.25 3.29
N VAL A 200 -1.46 -26.30 4.19
CA VAL A 200 -2.47 -25.33 4.62
C VAL A 200 -2.37 -24.10 3.76
N ASN A 201 -3.45 -23.79 3.06
CA ASN A 201 -3.62 -22.52 2.38
C ASN A 201 -4.10 -21.48 3.42
N MET A 202 -3.28 -20.46 3.71
CA MET A 202 -3.60 -19.42 4.70
C MET A 202 -4.82 -18.58 4.29
N ASN A 203 -5.17 -18.54 3.02
CA ASN A 203 -6.38 -17.86 2.52
C ASN A 203 -7.64 -18.75 2.61
N SER A 204 -7.52 -20.00 3.07
CA SER A 204 -8.67 -20.89 3.22
C SER A 204 -9.53 -20.54 4.44
N SER A 205 -10.83 -20.79 4.34
CA SER A 205 -11.76 -20.67 5.47
C SER A 205 -11.35 -21.58 6.63
N GLN A 206 -10.82 -22.77 6.33
CA GLN A 206 -10.37 -23.75 7.31
C GLN A 206 -9.19 -23.22 8.15
N PHE A 207 -8.22 -22.56 7.55
CA PHE A 207 -7.14 -21.93 8.32
C PHE A 207 -7.66 -20.77 9.18
N ARG A 208 -8.53 -19.93 8.61
CA ARG A 208 -9.12 -18.78 9.31
C ARG A 208 -9.86 -19.18 10.58
N GLU A 209 -10.49 -20.33 10.60
CA GLU A 209 -11.25 -20.86 11.74
C GLU A 209 -10.36 -21.47 12.84
N THR A 210 -9.05 -21.63 12.60
CA THR A 210 -8.10 -22.09 13.63
C THR A 210 -7.70 -20.93 14.54
N ILE A 211 -7.29 -21.24 15.79
CA ILE A 211 -6.77 -20.24 16.72
C ILE A 211 -5.53 -19.54 16.16
N LEU A 212 -4.69 -20.26 15.39
CA LEU A 212 -3.51 -19.69 14.76
C LEU A 212 -3.90 -18.78 13.58
N GLY A 213 -4.91 -19.17 12.81
CA GLY A 213 -5.48 -18.35 11.76
C GLY A 213 -6.05 -17.06 12.32
N GLU A 214 -6.89 -17.11 13.36
CA GLU A 214 -7.44 -15.93 14.02
C GLU A 214 -6.33 -14.98 14.51
N ALA A 215 -5.29 -15.53 15.17
CA ALA A 215 -4.14 -14.74 15.62
C ALA A 215 -3.37 -14.13 14.44
N THR A 216 -3.22 -14.86 13.32
CA THR A 216 -2.55 -14.36 12.12
C THR A 216 -3.33 -13.21 11.49
N TYR A 217 -4.64 -13.36 11.31
CA TYR A 217 -5.49 -12.29 10.78
C TYR A 217 -5.50 -11.06 11.69
N ALA A 218 -5.52 -11.25 13.01
CA ALA A 218 -5.43 -10.16 13.97
C ALA A 218 -4.09 -9.40 13.84
N ALA A 219 -2.96 -10.11 13.72
CA ALA A 219 -1.64 -9.53 13.54
C ALA A 219 -1.53 -8.75 12.22
N VAL A 220 -2.03 -9.32 11.10
CA VAL A 220 -2.03 -8.68 9.78
C VAL A 220 -2.90 -7.41 9.79
N ASN A 221 -4.09 -7.47 10.37
CA ASN A 221 -4.98 -6.32 10.50
C ASN A 221 -4.35 -5.20 11.33
N ASP A 222 -3.68 -5.56 12.43
CA ASP A 222 -3.00 -4.58 13.27
C ASP A 222 -1.83 -3.93 12.54
N LEU A 223 -1.02 -4.74 11.84
CA LEU A 223 0.09 -4.26 11.01
C LEU A 223 -0.39 -3.32 9.89
N ALA A 224 -1.42 -3.71 9.14
CA ALA A 224 -1.96 -2.91 8.04
C ALA A 224 -2.43 -1.53 8.52
N ARG A 225 -3.18 -1.48 9.63
CA ARG A 225 -3.59 -0.21 10.24
C ARG A 225 -2.41 0.69 10.57
N GLN A 226 -1.35 0.13 11.17
CA GLN A 226 -0.15 0.89 11.51
C GLN A 226 0.59 1.39 10.26
N LEU A 227 0.73 0.55 9.22
CA LEU A 227 1.36 0.95 7.96
C LEU A 227 0.59 2.09 7.27
N ASN A 228 -0.75 2.06 7.30
CA ASN A 228 -1.58 3.12 6.74
C ASN A 228 -1.38 4.47 7.43
N LEU A 229 -1.13 4.48 8.74
CA LEU A 229 -0.80 5.72 9.46
C LEU A 229 0.48 6.37 8.93
N PHE A 230 1.40 5.61 8.35
CA PHE A 230 2.64 6.11 7.78
C PHE A 230 2.61 6.34 6.25
N ALA A 231 1.46 6.14 5.61
CA ALA A 231 1.32 6.34 4.18
C ALA A 231 1.73 7.76 3.73
N TYR A 232 1.54 8.78 4.58
CA TYR A 232 1.94 10.15 4.27
C TYR A 232 3.46 10.33 4.07
N LYS A 233 4.29 9.44 4.65
CA LYS A 233 5.75 9.47 4.48
C LYS A 233 6.20 8.94 3.12
N VAL A 234 5.39 8.09 2.48
CA VAL A 234 5.71 7.56 1.16
C VAL A 234 5.51 8.67 0.14
N SER A 235 6.52 8.97 -0.65
CA SER A 235 6.43 9.94 -1.73
C SER A 235 5.38 9.53 -2.76
N SER A 236 4.62 10.48 -3.30
CA SER A 236 3.65 10.19 -4.37
C SER A 236 4.30 10.06 -5.75
N SER A 237 5.53 10.53 -5.91
CA SER A 237 6.27 10.42 -7.17
C SER A 237 7.33 9.32 -7.08
N SER A 238 7.11 8.23 -7.78
CA SER A 238 8.05 7.09 -7.85
C SER A 238 9.22 7.34 -8.81
N GLN A 239 9.10 8.27 -9.71
CA GLN A 239 10.13 8.55 -10.72
C GLN A 239 10.47 10.04 -10.71
N ASP A 240 11.77 10.32 -10.90
CA ASP A 240 12.24 11.67 -11.22
C ASP A 240 11.89 11.91 -12.69
N ILE A 241 10.68 12.46 -12.90
CA ILE A 241 10.19 12.77 -14.24
C ILE A 241 11.01 13.94 -14.75
N ARG A 242 11.75 13.69 -15.81
CA ARG A 242 12.47 14.71 -16.57
C ARG A 242 12.10 14.62 -18.04
N GLY A 243 11.58 15.69 -18.57
CA GLY A 243 11.22 15.82 -19.97
C GLY A 243 11.48 17.20 -20.48
N LEU A 244 11.02 17.45 -21.70
CA LEU A 244 11.14 18.72 -22.38
C LEU A 244 9.77 19.19 -22.85
N VAL A 245 9.60 20.50 -22.92
CA VAL A 245 8.47 21.11 -23.62
C VAL A 245 8.71 20.90 -25.11
N ALA A 246 7.83 20.14 -25.76
CA ALA A 246 7.90 19.80 -27.18
C ALA A 246 7.15 20.81 -28.05
N ASP A 247 6.08 21.43 -27.49
CA ASP A 247 5.34 22.51 -28.17
C ASP A 247 4.61 23.39 -27.16
N VAL A 248 4.33 24.64 -27.56
CA VAL A 248 3.58 25.62 -26.77
C VAL A 248 2.56 26.31 -27.66
N SER A 249 1.28 26.16 -27.35
CA SER A 249 0.18 26.78 -28.06
C SER A 249 -0.74 27.55 -27.08
N GLY A 250 -0.55 28.85 -26.97
CA GLY A 250 -1.29 29.68 -26.01
C GLY A 250 -1.02 29.26 -24.57
N ASN A 251 -2.04 28.71 -23.88
CA ASN A 251 -1.93 28.24 -22.51
C ASN A 251 -1.68 26.71 -22.41
N ASN A 252 -1.64 26.03 -23.55
CA ASN A 252 -1.42 24.58 -23.62
C ASN A 252 0.02 24.28 -24.00
N VAL A 253 0.54 23.18 -23.45
CA VAL A 253 1.88 22.67 -23.77
C VAL A 253 1.79 21.17 -24.11
N ILE A 254 2.69 20.73 -24.98
CA ILE A 254 2.94 19.33 -25.25
C ILE A 254 4.31 18.98 -24.67
N LEU A 255 4.37 17.87 -23.94
CA LEU A 255 5.57 17.39 -23.28
C LEU A 255 5.99 16.05 -23.92
N ASN A 256 7.30 15.81 -24.02
CA ASN A 256 7.85 14.55 -24.52
C ASN A 256 7.98 13.46 -23.46
N VAL A 257 7.13 13.49 -22.45
CA VAL A 257 7.03 12.52 -21.35
C VAL A 257 5.58 12.13 -21.14
N GLY A 258 5.34 10.86 -20.91
CA GLY A 258 4.00 10.29 -20.77
C GLY A 258 3.93 9.22 -19.66
N ARG A 259 2.96 8.31 -19.79
CA ARG A 259 2.72 7.24 -18.79
C ARG A 259 3.90 6.31 -18.62
N SER A 260 4.69 6.04 -19.68
CA SER A 260 5.91 5.23 -19.60
C SER A 260 6.94 5.82 -18.64
N HIS A 261 6.88 7.14 -18.41
CA HIS A 261 7.73 7.88 -17.47
C HIS A 261 7.05 8.09 -16.11
N GLY A 262 5.92 7.43 -15.85
CA GLY A 262 5.16 7.56 -14.60
C GLY A 262 4.34 8.86 -14.49
N LEU A 263 4.04 9.50 -15.62
CA LEU A 263 3.23 10.70 -15.65
C LEU A 263 1.73 10.35 -15.72
N GLU A 264 0.95 10.98 -14.85
CA GLU A 264 -0.50 10.80 -14.78
C GLU A 264 -1.20 12.15 -14.93
N ALA A 265 -2.45 12.13 -15.43
CA ALA A 265 -3.29 13.32 -15.49
C ALA A 265 -3.44 13.93 -14.08
N GLY A 266 -3.44 15.27 -13.99
CA GLY A 266 -3.46 15.99 -12.72
C GLY A 266 -2.08 16.24 -12.11
N THR A 267 -1.01 15.58 -12.60
CA THR A 267 0.37 15.82 -12.13
C THR A 267 0.80 17.25 -12.44
N THR A 268 1.42 17.91 -11.45
CA THR A 268 2.02 19.25 -11.66
C THR A 268 3.53 19.12 -11.82
N LEU A 269 4.06 19.71 -12.90
CA LEU A 269 5.47 19.75 -13.23
C LEU A 269 5.99 21.19 -13.14
N ASN A 270 7.20 21.36 -12.60
CA ASN A 270 7.93 22.61 -12.67
C ASN A 270 8.61 22.72 -14.04
N VAL A 271 8.52 23.88 -14.66
CA VAL A 271 9.19 24.18 -15.92
C VAL A 271 10.44 24.99 -15.62
N LEU A 272 11.57 24.49 -16.07
CA LEU A 272 12.89 25.03 -15.78
C LEU A 272 13.58 25.40 -17.11
N ARG A 273 14.27 26.53 -17.13
CA ARG A 273 15.12 26.95 -18.26
C ARG A 273 16.58 26.80 -17.87
N VAL A 274 17.39 26.27 -18.77
CA VAL A 274 18.84 26.23 -18.60
C VAL A 274 19.40 27.64 -18.88
N ASP A 275 19.87 28.34 -17.86
CA ASP A 275 20.50 29.63 -18.00
C ASP A 275 21.94 29.49 -18.50
N ARG A 276 22.69 28.53 -17.96
CA ARG A 276 24.04 28.20 -18.38
C ARG A 276 24.47 26.81 -17.98
N THR A 277 25.38 26.24 -18.74
CA THR A 277 26.03 24.97 -18.41
C THR A 277 27.44 25.26 -17.88
N VAL A 278 27.73 24.84 -16.66
CA VAL A 278 29.08 24.88 -16.07
C VAL A 278 29.88 23.71 -16.62
N LYS A 279 31.04 23.98 -17.19
CA LYS A 279 31.95 22.96 -17.72
C LYS A 279 33.17 22.79 -16.82
N ASP A 280 33.68 21.59 -16.75
CA ASP A 280 34.95 21.30 -16.12
C ASP A 280 36.10 22.02 -16.86
N PRO A 281 36.88 22.88 -16.18
CA PRO A 281 37.95 23.62 -16.83
C PRO A 281 39.08 22.73 -17.35
N ALA A 282 39.26 21.55 -16.79
CA ALA A 282 40.31 20.61 -17.20
C ALA A 282 39.93 19.73 -18.37
N THR A 283 38.64 19.29 -18.43
CA THR A 283 38.19 18.30 -19.39
C THR A 283 37.16 18.86 -20.42
N GLY A 284 36.65 20.08 -20.22
CA GLY A 284 35.62 20.70 -21.05
C GLY A 284 34.24 20.02 -20.95
N LYS A 285 34.10 18.96 -20.18
CA LYS A 285 32.84 18.24 -20.01
C LYS A 285 31.83 19.03 -19.17
N PRO A 286 30.52 18.90 -19.48
CA PRO A 286 29.48 19.55 -18.68
C PRO A 286 29.46 18.93 -17.27
N LEU A 287 29.58 19.76 -16.23
CA LEU A 287 29.52 19.39 -14.82
C LEU A 287 28.10 19.60 -14.27
N ARG A 288 27.49 20.74 -14.59
CA ARG A 288 26.20 21.11 -14.03
C ARG A 288 25.49 22.13 -14.93
N GLU A 289 24.16 21.95 -15.05
CA GLU A 289 23.27 22.95 -15.62
C GLU A 289 22.72 23.84 -14.50
N ILE A 290 22.83 25.14 -14.66
CA ILE A 290 22.18 26.12 -13.79
C ILE A 290 20.87 26.45 -14.44
N VAL A 291 19.78 26.22 -13.70
CA VAL A 291 18.42 26.34 -14.20
C VAL A 291 17.63 27.33 -13.34
N SER A 292 16.74 28.10 -13.99
CA SER A 292 15.75 28.94 -13.35
C SER A 292 14.34 28.38 -13.57
N GLU A 293 13.46 28.51 -12.57
CA GLU A 293 12.04 28.15 -12.70
C GLU A 293 11.32 29.22 -13.50
N VAL A 294 10.73 28.84 -14.63
CA VAL A 294 9.98 29.75 -15.52
C VAL A 294 8.47 29.57 -15.40
N GLY A 295 8.01 28.51 -14.81
CA GLY A 295 6.59 28.28 -14.59
C GLY A 295 6.24 26.89 -14.11
N ARG A 296 4.95 26.61 -14.07
CA ARG A 296 4.39 25.30 -13.73
C ARG A 296 3.29 24.91 -14.70
N VAL A 297 3.24 23.63 -15.01
CA VAL A 297 2.26 23.01 -15.92
C VAL A 297 1.55 21.91 -15.17
N ARG A 298 0.22 21.85 -15.31
CA ARG A 298 -0.58 20.70 -14.89
C ARG A 298 -0.84 19.83 -16.11
N VAL A 299 -0.57 18.54 -15.99
CA VAL A 299 -0.87 17.56 -17.02
C VAL A 299 -2.37 17.33 -17.07
N ASP A 300 -2.97 17.50 -18.22
CA ASP A 300 -4.40 17.27 -18.44
C ASP A 300 -4.64 15.86 -18.97
N GLU A 301 -3.80 15.40 -19.90
CA GLU A 301 -3.86 14.07 -20.50
C GLU A 301 -2.45 13.53 -20.72
N ALA A 302 -2.23 12.24 -20.47
CA ALA A 302 -0.97 11.56 -20.71
C ALA A 302 -1.18 10.37 -21.63
N ASP A 303 -0.50 10.37 -22.76
CA ASP A 303 -0.30 9.22 -23.64
C ASP A 303 0.85 8.34 -23.13
N ASN A 304 1.26 7.35 -23.90
CA ASN A 304 2.36 6.48 -23.51
C ASN A 304 3.68 7.25 -23.38
N ASP A 305 4.07 8.05 -24.37
CA ASP A 305 5.37 8.72 -24.47
C ASP A 305 5.28 10.25 -24.52
N SER A 306 4.06 10.81 -24.57
CA SER A 306 3.79 12.23 -24.59
C SER A 306 2.66 12.60 -23.63
N SER A 307 2.53 13.90 -23.36
CA SER A 307 1.39 14.41 -22.59
C SER A 307 1.05 15.84 -23.00
N THR A 308 -0.22 16.19 -22.78
CA THR A 308 -0.71 17.56 -22.90
C THR A 308 -0.95 18.14 -21.53
N GLY A 309 -0.74 19.43 -21.37
CA GLY A 309 -0.96 20.11 -20.10
C GLY A 309 -1.24 21.59 -20.26
N THR A 310 -1.80 22.16 -19.19
CA THR A 310 -2.14 23.56 -19.10
C THR A 310 -1.14 24.29 -18.21
N ILE A 311 -0.69 25.47 -18.64
CA ILE A 311 0.18 26.37 -17.85
C ILE A 311 -0.66 26.94 -16.70
N ILE A 312 -0.27 26.63 -15.45
CA ILE A 312 -0.96 27.12 -14.25
C ILE A 312 -0.26 28.32 -13.62
N SER A 313 1.03 28.50 -13.87
CA SER A 313 1.78 29.68 -13.43
C SER A 313 3.02 29.88 -14.27
N GLY A 314 3.51 31.14 -14.29
CA GLY A 314 4.68 31.52 -15.06
C GLY A 314 4.34 32.15 -16.41
N ALA A 315 5.34 32.71 -17.05
CA ALA A 315 5.22 33.34 -18.37
C ALA A 315 6.45 33.03 -19.21
N GLY A 316 6.23 32.94 -20.53
CA GLY A 316 7.33 32.79 -21.49
C GLY A 316 7.96 31.36 -21.50
N ILE A 317 7.21 30.34 -21.19
CA ILE A 317 7.60 28.92 -21.41
C ILE A 317 7.85 28.74 -22.91
N LYS A 318 8.93 28.05 -23.26
CA LYS A 318 9.39 27.84 -24.63
C LYS A 318 9.67 26.41 -24.92
N LEU A 319 9.67 26.05 -26.19
CA LEU A 319 10.16 24.79 -26.71
C LEU A 319 11.58 24.54 -26.19
N GLY A 320 11.82 23.33 -25.66
CA GLY A 320 13.10 22.92 -25.09
C GLY A 320 13.29 23.26 -23.61
N ASP A 321 12.37 23.96 -22.95
CA ASP A 321 12.39 24.12 -21.49
C ASP A 321 12.24 22.72 -20.82
N ILE A 322 12.96 22.51 -19.74
CA ILE A 322 12.95 21.22 -19.02
C ILE A 322 11.73 21.17 -18.10
N VAL A 323 11.01 20.06 -18.10
CA VAL A 323 9.95 19.78 -17.12
C VAL A 323 10.41 18.74 -16.11
N ARG A 324 10.13 19.02 -14.82
CA ARG A 324 10.43 18.09 -13.70
C ARG A 324 9.33 18.11 -12.66
N ASN A 325 9.15 16.95 -11.98
CA ASN A 325 8.24 16.85 -10.84
C ASN A 325 8.87 17.27 -9.51
N ARG A 326 10.19 17.48 -9.48
CA ARG A 326 10.96 17.95 -8.30
C ARG A 326 11.80 19.19 -8.65
N ARG A 327 12.07 19.99 -7.62
CA ARG A 327 12.99 21.12 -7.70
C ARG A 327 14.44 20.68 -7.73
#